data_2ad4d25bf5b1cb1cac7462e4fa953b96
#
_entry.id   2ad4d25bf5b1cb1cac7462e4fa953b96
#
_cell.length_a   1.000
_cell.length_b   1.000
_cell.length_c   1.000
_cell.angle_alpha   90.00
_cell.angle_beta   90.00
_cell.angle_gamma   90.00
#
_symmetry.space_group_name_H-M   'P 1'
#
loop_
_entity.id
_entity.type
_entity.pdbx_description
1 polymer ?
#
loop_
_entity_poly.entity_id
_entity_poly.type
_entity_poly.pdbx_seq_one_letter_code
_entity_poly.pdbx_strand_id
1 'polypeptide(L)'
;LYEKEKAKSIKEQIRKVKYDLVIDLQNNLRSRALTFGLRTEVKRFKKPTFKKLLLVWTKINLLKEIKPIPMRYAETAALQLDDNGLDLFIPENINPKLAAGKKYIGICPGAKHFTKRWPEEYFIELGNRLSSQNFTIVIFGGEEDQKLCEAISSKIENSINLCNNDDLLQTARDMKQCQHIICNDSGLMHTATAVGVPITAIFGSTVNEFGFIPYLSDNSILENNSLSCRPCSHIGRSSCPLMHFKCMKEIKPNTVFDHVKSFL
;
A
#
# COMPACT_ATOMS: atom_id res chain seq x y z
N LEU A 1 -9.96 -23.05 18.74
CA LEU A 1 -9.22 -23.29 19.99
C LEU A 1 -7.88 -22.60 20.01
N TYR A 2 -7.02 -22.84 19.02
CA TYR A 2 -5.65 -22.25 18.92
C TYR A 2 -5.61 -20.72 19.02
N GLU A 3 -6.53 -20.00 18.38
CA GLU A 3 -6.57 -18.53 18.46
C GLU A 3 -6.96 -18.00 19.85
N LYS A 4 -7.81 -18.72 20.59
CA LYS A 4 -8.22 -18.32 21.95
C LYS A 4 -7.11 -18.52 22.98
N GLU A 5 -6.36 -19.61 22.88
CA GLU A 5 -5.20 -19.89 23.75
C GLU A 5 -4.07 -18.88 23.51
N LYS A 6 -3.78 -18.56 22.27
CA LYS A 6 -2.81 -17.53 21.89
C LYS A 6 -3.22 -16.15 22.41
N ALA A 7 -4.50 -15.79 22.32
CA ALA A 7 -5.01 -14.52 22.85
C ALA A 7 -4.90 -14.44 24.37
N LYS A 8 -5.14 -15.55 25.10
CA LYS A 8 -4.99 -15.63 26.56
C LYS A 8 -3.52 -15.42 26.96
N SER A 9 -2.59 -16.11 26.30
CA SER A 9 -1.14 -15.96 26.53
C SER A 9 -0.67 -14.51 26.30
N ILE A 10 -1.07 -13.89 25.18
CA ILE A 10 -0.73 -12.48 24.89
C ILE A 10 -1.27 -11.55 25.98
N LYS A 11 -2.53 -11.76 26.42
CA LYS A 11 -3.11 -10.93 27.49
C LYS A 11 -2.36 -11.05 28.81
N GLU A 12 -1.91 -12.25 29.17
CA GLU A 12 -1.09 -12.49 30.36
C GLU A 12 0.28 -11.80 30.25
N GLN A 13 0.91 -11.84 29.07
CA GLN A 13 2.16 -11.13 28.81
C GLN A 13 1.99 -9.61 28.97
N ILE A 14 0.95 -9.02 28.37
CA ILE A 14 0.65 -7.58 28.50
C ILE A 14 0.44 -7.20 29.97
N ARG A 15 -0.23 -8.03 30.75
CA ARG A 15 -0.43 -7.78 32.19
C ARG A 15 0.83 -7.85 33.03
N LYS A 16 1.77 -8.75 32.66
CA LYS A 16 3.06 -8.91 33.37
C LYS A 16 4.00 -7.72 33.18
N VAL A 17 4.00 -7.10 32.00
CA VAL A 17 4.91 -6.00 31.66
C VAL A 17 4.54 -4.71 32.38
N LYS A 18 3.29 -4.51 32.83
CA LYS A 18 2.81 -3.30 33.53
C LYS A 18 3.13 -2.01 32.75
N TYR A 19 2.67 -1.95 31.50
CA TYR A 19 2.82 -0.74 30.67
C TYR A 19 2.14 0.47 31.30
N ASP A 20 2.72 1.66 31.17
CA ASP A 20 2.15 2.94 31.58
C ASP A 20 1.01 3.36 30.64
N LEU A 21 1.13 3.05 29.35
CA LEU A 21 0.17 3.38 28.31
C LEU A 21 0.05 2.21 27.30
N VAL A 22 -1.15 1.90 26.89
CA VAL A 22 -1.45 0.97 25.78
C VAL A 22 -2.18 1.73 24.67
N ILE A 23 -1.66 1.67 23.45
CA ILE A 23 -2.27 2.29 22.27
C ILE A 23 -2.88 1.21 21.40
N ASP A 24 -4.22 1.19 21.30
CA ASP A 24 -4.97 0.25 20.46
C ASP A 24 -5.32 0.90 19.12
N LEU A 25 -4.43 0.71 18.13
CA LEU A 25 -4.63 1.21 16.77
C LEU A 25 -5.62 0.35 15.96
N GLN A 26 -5.85 -0.87 16.40
CA GLN A 26 -6.78 -1.79 15.74
C GLN A 26 -8.24 -1.51 16.11
N ASN A 27 -8.50 -1.20 17.38
CA ASN A 27 -9.81 -0.89 17.95
C ASN A 27 -10.96 -1.77 17.37
N ASN A 28 -10.83 -3.09 17.55
CA ASN A 28 -11.85 -4.08 17.22
C ASN A 28 -12.17 -4.94 18.45
N LEU A 29 -13.11 -5.87 18.33
CA LEU A 29 -13.53 -6.75 19.45
C LEU A 29 -12.36 -7.57 20.00
N ARG A 30 -11.43 -8.03 19.14
CA ARG A 30 -10.26 -8.81 19.58
C ARG A 30 -9.28 -7.95 20.39
N SER A 31 -8.90 -6.78 19.89
CA SER A 31 -7.98 -5.89 20.62
C SER A 31 -8.60 -5.35 21.90
N ARG A 32 -9.90 -5.07 21.91
CA ARG A 32 -10.63 -4.68 23.13
C ARG A 32 -10.64 -5.81 24.16
N ALA A 33 -10.82 -7.07 23.75
CA ALA A 33 -10.74 -8.22 24.65
C ALA A 33 -9.34 -8.40 25.28
N LEU A 34 -8.28 -8.12 24.50
CA LEU A 34 -6.89 -8.16 24.99
C LEU A 34 -6.63 -7.07 26.05
N THR A 35 -7.15 -5.87 25.83
CA THR A 35 -6.95 -4.72 26.72
C THR A 35 -7.98 -4.61 27.85
N PHE A 36 -8.99 -5.48 27.87
CA PHE A 36 -10.01 -5.48 28.92
C PHE A 36 -9.44 -5.88 30.29
N GLY A 37 -9.70 -5.05 31.31
CA GLY A 37 -9.26 -5.27 32.69
C GLY A 37 -7.75 -5.04 32.91
N LEU A 38 -7.08 -4.31 32.00
CA LEU A 38 -5.77 -3.74 32.29
C LEU A 38 -5.94 -2.56 33.27
N ARG A 39 -5.00 -2.42 34.21
CA ARG A 39 -4.91 -1.27 35.14
C ARG A 39 -4.03 -0.15 34.59
N THR A 40 -4.19 0.11 33.28
CA THR A 40 -3.34 1.00 32.49
C THR A 40 -4.24 1.85 31.60
N GLU A 41 -3.86 3.09 31.33
CA GLU A 41 -4.53 3.92 30.34
C GLU A 41 -4.51 3.25 28.97
N VAL A 42 -5.67 3.17 28.30
CA VAL A 42 -5.79 2.59 26.96
C VAL A 42 -6.35 3.64 26.00
N LYS A 43 -5.50 4.20 25.16
CA LYS A 43 -5.91 5.08 24.07
C LYS A 43 -6.29 4.26 22.83
N ARG A 44 -7.41 4.60 22.20
CA ARG A 44 -7.95 3.82 21.07
C ARG A 44 -8.15 4.68 19.83
N PHE A 45 -7.65 4.20 18.72
CA PHE A 45 -7.84 4.83 17.43
C PHE A 45 -9.33 4.96 17.07
N LYS A 46 -9.79 6.18 16.80
CA LYS A 46 -11.16 6.48 16.38
C LYS A 46 -11.28 6.33 14.87
N LYS A 47 -11.77 5.18 14.40
CA LYS A 47 -12.00 4.92 12.96
C LYS A 47 -13.18 5.77 12.47
N PRO A 48 -13.04 6.55 11.38
CA PRO A 48 -14.15 7.31 10.81
C PRO A 48 -15.07 6.41 9.96
N THR A 49 -15.47 5.25 10.49
CA THR A 49 -16.21 4.21 9.75
C THR A 49 -17.51 4.74 9.17
N PHE A 50 -18.30 5.47 9.96
CA PHE A 50 -19.57 6.05 9.51
C PHE A 50 -19.35 7.02 8.33
N LYS A 51 -18.38 7.95 8.46
CA LYS A 51 -18.07 8.92 7.40
C LYS A 51 -17.59 8.22 6.11
N LYS A 52 -16.80 7.15 6.23
CA LYS A 52 -16.37 6.34 5.08
C LYS A 52 -17.54 5.61 4.42
N LEU A 53 -18.45 5.03 5.19
CA LEU A 53 -19.64 4.35 4.65
C LEU A 53 -20.58 5.35 3.98
N LEU A 54 -20.82 6.51 4.59
CA LEU A 54 -21.62 7.57 4.00
C LEU A 54 -21.04 8.00 2.64
N LEU A 55 -19.73 8.25 2.57
CA LEU A 55 -19.07 8.60 1.31
C LEU A 55 -19.23 7.49 0.24
N VAL A 56 -19.11 6.22 0.64
CA VAL A 56 -19.30 5.10 -0.29
C VAL A 56 -20.73 5.02 -0.82
N TRP A 57 -21.74 5.21 0.02
CA TRP A 57 -23.14 4.99 -0.34
C TRP A 57 -23.81 6.20 -0.97
N THR A 58 -23.58 7.38 -0.39
CA THR A 58 -24.26 8.61 -0.81
C THR A 58 -23.39 9.57 -1.62
N LYS A 59 -22.06 9.32 -1.68
CA LYS A 59 -21.06 10.22 -2.27
C LYS A 59 -20.91 11.56 -1.52
N ILE A 60 -21.56 11.70 -0.36
CA ILE A 60 -21.37 12.87 0.51
C ILE A 60 -20.08 12.71 1.30
N ASN A 61 -19.12 13.58 1.03
CA ASN A 61 -17.82 13.57 1.69
C ASN A 61 -17.83 14.41 2.98
N LEU A 62 -17.88 13.73 4.13
CA LEU A 62 -17.70 14.35 5.45
C LEU A 62 -16.29 14.17 6.02
N LEU A 63 -15.37 13.60 5.22
CA LEU A 63 -13.95 13.51 5.55
C LEU A 63 -13.26 14.81 5.09
N LYS A 64 -13.47 15.89 5.81
CA LYS A 64 -13.11 17.26 5.42
C LYS A 64 -11.66 17.45 4.99
N GLU A 65 -10.76 16.66 5.53
CA GLU A 65 -9.32 16.72 5.24
C GLU A 65 -8.77 15.34 4.87
N ILE A 66 -7.87 15.32 3.89
CA ILE A 66 -7.06 14.14 3.59
C ILE A 66 -5.98 14.06 4.68
N LYS A 67 -6.24 13.24 5.70
CA LYS A 67 -5.28 13.02 6.78
C LYS A 67 -4.70 11.61 6.65
N PRO A 68 -3.40 11.48 6.34
CA PRO A 68 -2.72 10.19 6.24
C PRO A 68 -2.85 9.34 7.51
N ILE A 69 -2.85 8.03 7.35
CA ILE A 69 -3.00 7.09 8.48
C ILE A 69 -1.92 7.27 9.57
N PRO A 70 -0.62 7.48 9.25
CA PRO A 70 0.40 7.73 10.27
C PRO A 70 0.07 8.91 11.19
N MET A 71 -0.41 10.02 10.63
CA MET A 71 -0.83 11.18 11.42
C MET A 71 -2.00 10.86 12.36
N ARG A 72 -3.00 10.10 11.87
CA ARG A 72 -4.14 9.69 12.72
C ARG A 72 -3.71 8.76 13.85
N TYR A 73 -2.69 7.92 13.62
CA TYR A 73 -2.14 7.03 14.63
C TYR A 73 -1.36 7.82 15.69
N ALA A 74 -0.53 8.77 15.28
CA ALA A 74 0.21 9.66 16.17
C ALA A 74 -0.73 10.48 17.06
N GLU A 75 -1.80 11.04 16.51
CA GLU A 75 -2.83 11.75 17.28
C GLU A 75 -3.49 10.86 18.34
N THR A 76 -3.69 9.57 18.05
CA THR A 76 -4.25 8.64 19.06
C THR A 76 -3.33 8.51 20.26
N ALA A 77 -2.03 8.57 20.04
CA ALA A 77 -1.01 8.53 21.07
C ALA A 77 -0.75 9.90 21.74
N ALA A 78 -1.30 10.98 21.18
CA ALA A 78 -0.95 12.37 21.48
C ALA A 78 0.54 12.67 21.20
N LEU A 79 1.06 12.08 20.11
CA LEU A 79 2.42 12.29 19.62
C LEU A 79 2.40 13.22 18.42
N GLN A 80 3.50 13.95 18.24
CA GLN A 80 3.82 14.65 17.01
C GLN A 80 4.74 13.76 16.18
N LEU A 81 4.49 13.71 14.88
CA LEU A 81 5.43 13.07 13.94
C LEU A 81 6.50 14.09 13.56
N ASP A 82 7.68 13.57 13.27
CA ASP A 82 8.70 14.33 12.55
C ASP A 82 8.37 14.39 11.04
N ASP A 83 9.18 15.13 10.29
CA ASP A 83 9.00 15.28 8.84
C ASP A 83 9.85 14.28 8.03
N ASN A 84 10.34 13.20 8.66
CA ASN A 84 11.24 12.23 8.02
C ASN A 84 10.51 11.11 7.26
N GLY A 85 9.18 11.06 7.31
CA GLY A 85 8.36 10.06 6.60
C GLY A 85 8.16 8.77 7.37
N LEU A 86 8.21 7.64 6.68
CA LEU A 86 8.05 6.30 7.27
C LEU A 86 9.41 5.63 7.44
N ASP A 87 9.60 4.95 8.57
CA ASP A 87 10.80 4.15 8.84
C ASP A 87 10.56 2.68 8.53
N LEU A 88 11.52 2.08 7.82
CA LEU A 88 11.62 0.64 7.66
C LEU A 88 13.08 0.20 7.86
N PHE A 89 13.36 -0.43 8.99
CA PHE A 89 14.69 -0.92 9.31
C PHE A 89 14.97 -2.24 8.61
N ILE A 90 15.88 -2.20 7.64
CA ILE A 90 16.30 -3.38 6.88
C ILE A 90 17.65 -3.83 7.48
N PRO A 91 17.77 -5.08 8.00
CA PRO A 91 19.01 -5.61 8.51
C PRO A 91 20.15 -5.55 7.48
N GLU A 92 21.35 -5.23 7.91
CA GLU A 92 22.53 -5.09 7.03
C GLU A 92 22.92 -6.38 6.31
N ASN A 93 22.63 -7.53 6.90
CA ASN A 93 22.89 -8.85 6.31
C ASN A 93 21.95 -9.21 5.15
N ILE A 94 20.91 -8.42 4.87
CA ILE A 94 20.08 -8.59 3.69
C ILE A 94 20.72 -7.88 2.51
N ASN A 95 21.31 -8.64 1.60
CA ASN A 95 21.90 -8.10 0.38
C ASN A 95 20.84 -7.92 -0.72
N PRO A 96 20.96 -6.86 -1.57
CA PRO A 96 20.08 -6.70 -2.71
C PRO A 96 20.34 -7.82 -3.74
N LYS A 97 19.29 -8.31 -4.37
CA LYS A 97 19.37 -9.27 -5.49
C LYS A 97 19.67 -8.57 -6.82
N LEU A 98 19.52 -7.26 -6.87
CA LEU A 98 19.75 -6.43 -8.05
C LEU A 98 21.21 -5.97 -8.10
N ALA A 99 21.83 -6.09 -9.29
CA ALA A 99 23.22 -5.65 -9.49
C ALA A 99 23.34 -4.12 -9.46
N ALA A 100 24.41 -3.63 -8.88
CA ALA A 100 24.71 -2.20 -8.89
C ALA A 100 24.96 -1.66 -10.31
N GLY A 101 24.71 -0.37 -10.53
CA GLY A 101 25.03 0.34 -11.77
C GLY A 101 24.04 0.22 -12.91
N LYS A 102 22.93 -0.50 -12.73
CA LYS A 102 21.82 -0.54 -13.69
C LYS A 102 20.70 0.41 -13.28
N LYS A 103 19.88 0.82 -14.27
CA LYS A 103 18.70 1.65 -14.06
C LYS A 103 17.48 0.76 -13.91
N TYR A 104 16.91 0.69 -12.71
CA TYR A 104 15.75 -0.13 -12.42
C TYR A 104 14.50 0.71 -12.21
N ILE A 105 13.38 0.22 -12.75
CA ILE A 105 12.03 0.69 -12.41
C ILE A 105 11.24 -0.49 -11.88
N GLY A 106 10.69 -0.35 -10.68
CA GLY A 106 9.88 -1.38 -10.06
C GLY A 106 8.41 -1.28 -10.44
N ILE A 107 7.76 -2.42 -10.62
CA ILE A 107 6.32 -2.55 -10.84
C ILE A 107 5.74 -3.48 -9.79
N CYS A 108 4.70 -3.02 -9.06
CA CYS A 108 3.94 -3.79 -8.09
C CYS A 108 2.50 -3.98 -8.61
N PRO A 109 2.24 -5.01 -9.44
CA PRO A 109 0.95 -5.17 -10.11
C PRO A 109 -0.13 -5.75 -9.20
N GLY A 110 0.26 -6.33 -8.05
CA GLY A 110 -0.62 -6.96 -7.10
C GLY A 110 -1.44 -5.96 -6.29
N ALA A 111 -2.63 -6.40 -5.89
CA ALA A 111 -3.43 -5.82 -4.83
C ALA A 111 -4.44 -6.87 -4.36
N LYS A 112 -4.81 -6.85 -3.07
CA LYS A 112 -5.74 -7.83 -2.51
C LYS A 112 -7.09 -7.89 -3.23
N HIS A 113 -7.60 -6.74 -3.68
CA HIS A 113 -8.92 -6.63 -4.31
C HIS A 113 -8.81 -6.32 -5.80
N PHE A 114 -9.58 -7.02 -6.63
CA PHE A 114 -9.60 -6.82 -8.08
C PHE A 114 -9.80 -5.35 -8.47
N THR A 115 -10.72 -4.65 -7.82
CA THR A 115 -11.03 -3.25 -8.16
C THR A 115 -9.93 -2.26 -7.81
N LYS A 116 -8.82 -2.72 -7.27
CA LYS A 116 -7.59 -1.95 -7.04
C LYS A 116 -6.47 -2.33 -8.00
N ARG A 117 -6.66 -3.33 -8.87
CA ARG A 117 -5.63 -3.81 -9.80
C ARG A 117 -5.76 -3.07 -11.13
N TRP A 118 -4.70 -2.37 -11.52
CA TRP A 118 -4.61 -1.83 -12.88
C TRP A 118 -4.50 -3.00 -13.87
N PRO A 119 -5.03 -2.89 -15.12
CA PRO A 119 -5.02 -4.01 -16.07
C PRO A 119 -3.62 -4.56 -16.32
N GLU A 120 -3.51 -5.91 -16.40
CA GLU A 120 -2.25 -6.60 -16.67
C GLU A 120 -1.61 -6.11 -17.96
N GLU A 121 -2.40 -6.02 -19.03
CA GLU A 121 -1.96 -5.55 -20.34
C GLU A 121 -1.38 -4.13 -20.31
N TYR A 122 -1.83 -3.29 -19.38
CA TYR A 122 -1.35 -1.93 -19.24
C TYR A 122 0.01 -1.89 -18.52
N PHE A 123 0.23 -2.77 -17.54
CA PHE A 123 1.56 -2.94 -16.95
C PHE A 123 2.57 -3.47 -17.97
N ILE A 124 2.18 -4.41 -18.84
CA ILE A 124 3.03 -4.95 -19.90
C ILE A 124 3.38 -3.86 -20.91
N GLU A 125 2.40 -3.10 -21.40
CA GLU A 125 2.62 -2.00 -22.34
C GLU A 125 3.57 -0.95 -21.75
N LEU A 126 3.32 -0.53 -20.50
CA LEU A 126 4.16 0.43 -19.80
C LEU A 126 5.58 -0.10 -19.58
N GLY A 127 5.71 -1.36 -19.16
CA GLY A 127 7.00 -2.01 -18.92
C GLY A 127 7.84 -2.10 -20.20
N ASN A 128 7.26 -2.51 -21.33
CA ASN A 128 7.97 -2.54 -22.61
C ASN A 128 8.40 -1.13 -23.08
N ARG A 129 7.55 -0.13 -22.87
CA ARG A 129 7.89 1.25 -23.20
C ARG A 129 9.03 1.81 -22.34
N LEU A 130 9.07 1.48 -21.04
CA LEU A 130 10.17 1.87 -20.16
C LEU A 130 11.44 1.08 -20.49
N SER A 131 11.31 -0.22 -20.81
CA SER A 131 12.43 -1.06 -21.25
C SER A 131 13.11 -0.50 -22.52
N SER A 132 12.33 0.01 -23.48
CA SER A 132 12.88 0.68 -24.68
C SER A 132 13.65 1.97 -24.39
N GLN A 133 13.54 2.52 -23.18
CA GLN A 133 14.33 3.65 -22.68
C GLN A 133 15.55 3.21 -21.84
N ASN A 134 16.02 1.98 -22.02
CA ASN A 134 17.16 1.37 -21.31
C ASN A 134 16.95 1.17 -19.79
N PHE A 135 15.71 1.04 -19.31
CA PHE A 135 15.45 0.61 -17.96
C PHE A 135 15.28 -0.91 -17.88
N THR A 136 15.73 -1.51 -16.80
CA THR A 136 15.38 -2.88 -16.44
C THR A 136 14.14 -2.84 -15.54
N ILE A 137 13.10 -3.57 -15.92
CA ILE A 137 11.83 -3.59 -15.18
C ILE A 137 11.88 -4.68 -14.12
N VAL A 138 11.65 -4.31 -12.87
CA VAL A 138 11.65 -5.25 -11.75
C VAL A 138 10.22 -5.45 -11.26
N ILE A 139 9.74 -6.69 -11.30
CA ILE A 139 8.39 -7.02 -10.87
C ILE A 139 8.43 -7.49 -9.42
N PHE A 140 7.66 -6.82 -8.55
CA PHE A 140 7.52 -7.14 -7.14
C PHE A 140 6.11 -7.63 -6.82
N GLY A 141 6.01 -8.63 -5.94
CA GLY A 141 4.75 -9.18 -5.47
C GLY A 141 4.98 -10.14 -4.32
N GLY A 142 3.92 -10.52 -3.62
CA GLY A 142 3.92 -11.58 -2.62
C GLY A 142 3.47 -12.92 -3.19
N GLU A 143 3.30 -13.92 -2.34
CA GLU A 143 2.92 -15.29 -2.72
C GLU A 143 1.62 -15.32 -3.56
N GLU A 144 0.62 -14.53 -3.19
CA GLU A 144 -0.66 -14.46 -3.91
C GLU A 144 -0.54 -13.85 -5.31
N ASP A 145 0.54 -13.10 -5.58
CA ASP A 145 0.75 -12.39 -6.85
C ASP A 145 1.65 -13.14 -7.85
N GLN A 146 2.21 -14.31 -7.50
CA GLN A 146 3.20 -15.03 -8.30
C GLN A 146 2.78 -15.23 -9.76
N LYS A 147 1.57 -15.75 -9.99
CA LYS A 147 1.06 -15.98 -11.36
C LYS A 147 0.94 -14.69 -12.18
N LEU A 148 0.49 -13.61 -11.54
CA LEU A 148 0.36 -12.30 -12.18
C LEU A 148 1.75 -11.72 -12.52
N CYS A 149 2.68 -11.79 -11.58
CA CYS A 149 4.05 -11.32 -11.76
C CYS A 149 4.77 -12.07 -12.87
N GLU A 150 4.61 -13.39 -12.95
CA GLU A 150 5.17 -14.23 -14.01
C GLU A 150 4.55 -13.91 -15.38
N ALA A 151 3.22 -13.75 -15.45
CA ALA A 151 2.53 -13.40 -16.69
C ALA A 151 2.97 -12.04 -17.25
N ILE A 152 3.21 -11.04 -16.37
CA ILE A 152 3.71 -9.73 -16.77
C ILE A 152 5.17 -9.81 -17.16
N SER A 153 6.03 -10.41 -16.32
CA SER A 153 7.46 -10.48 -16.56
C SER A 153 7.79 -11.22 -17.87
N SER A 154 7.10 -12.30 -18.17
CA SER A 154 7.33 -13.08 -19.41
C SER A 154 7.04 -12.30 -20.71
N LYS A 155 6.33 -11.16 -20.63
CA LYS A 155 5.95 -10.33 -21.78
C LYS A 155 6.68 -8.99 -21.84
N ILE A 156 7.63 -8.75 -20.95
CA ILE A 156 8.47 -7.54 -20.93
C ILE A 156 9.91 -7.97 -21.24
N GLU A 157 10.50 -7.43 -22.32
CA GLU A 157 11.79 -7.90 -22.85
C GLU A 157 12.95 -7.82 -21.86
N ASN A 158 13.04 -6.72 -21.08
CA ASN A 158 14.12 -6.52 -20.10
C ASN A 158 13.53 -6.46 -18.71
N SER A 159 13.10 -7.61 -18.20
CA SER A 159 12.48 -7.69 -16.88
C SER A 159 13.16 -8.69 -15.96
N ILE A 160 13.03 -8.47 -14.66
CA ILE A 160 13.46 -9.35 -13.57
C ILE A 160 12.24 -9.58 -12.66
N ASN A 161 11.82 -10.82 -12.49
CA ASN A 161 10.75 -11.15 -11.56
C ASN A 161 11.36 -11.43 -10.17
N LEU A 162 11.10 -10.55 -9.22
CA LEU A 162 11.48 -10.67 -7.81
C LEU A 162 10.27 -10.94 -6.90
N CYS A 163 9.15 -11.40 -7.46
CA CYS A 163 8.03 -11.89 -6.66
C CYS A 163 8.52 -13.02 -5.75
N ASN A 164 8.18 -12.96 -4.48
CA ASN A 164 8.68 -13.89 -3.48
C ASN A 164 7.59 -14.35 -2.50
N ASN A 165 7.94 -15.20 -1.55
CA ASN A 165 7.04 -15.76 -0.55
C ASN A 165 6.89 -14.82 0.66
N ASP A 166 6.47 -13.57 0.40
CA ASP A 166 6.16 -12.54 1.41
C ASP A 166 7.35 -12.12 2.31
N ASP A 167 8.60 -12.25 1.81
CA ASP A 167 9.76 -11.65 2.45
C ASP A 167 9.79 -10.13 2.19
N LEU A 168 9.09 -9.39 3.06
CA LEU A 168 8.94 -7.95 2.93
C LEU A 168 10.28 -7.19 3.05
N LEU A 169 11.20 -7.65 3.89
CA LEU A 169 12.49 -6.98 4.09
C LEU A 169 13.41 -7.15 2.87
N GLN A 170 13.42 -8.33 2.26
CA GLN A 170 14.11 -8.55 0.99
C GLN A 170 13.50 -7.70 -0.13
N THR A 171 12.16 -7.69 -0.24
CA THR A 171 11.46 -6.84 -1.21
C THR A 171 11.82 -5.36 -1.01
N ALA A 172 11.81 -4.86 0.21
CA ALA A 172 12.18 -3.49 0.54
C ALA A 172 13.64 -3.18 0.19
N ARG A 173 14.56 -4.14 0.42
CA ARG A 173 15.98 -4.01 0.06
C ARG A 173 16.18 -3.88 -1.44
N ASP A 174 15.44 -4.68 -2.21
CA ASP A 174 15.52 -4.65 -3.67
C ASP A 174 14.81 -3.41 -4.24
N MET A 175 13.65 -3.00 -3.70
CA MET A 175 12.96 -1.75 -4.07
C MET A 175 13.87 -0.52 -3.94
N LYS A 176 14.70 -0.48 -2.91
CA LYS A 176 15.65 0.63 -2.69
C LYS A 176 16.69 0.79 -3.80
N GLN A 177 16.87 -0.20 -4.67
CA GLN A 177 17.72 -0.11 -5.85
C GLN A 177 17.00 0.52 -7.07
N CYS A 178 15.68 0.66 -7.01
CA CYS A 178 14.90 1.23 -8.10
C CYS A 178 14.93 2.77 -8.07
N GLN A 179 14.91 3.39 -9.24
CA GLN A 179 14.81 4.84 -9.37
C GLN A 179 13.36 5.31 -9.18
N HIS A 180 12.40 4.44 -9.47
CA HIS A 180 10.97 4.73 -9.34
C HIS A 180 10.17 3.44 -9.15
N ILE A 181 9.05 3.51 -8.43
CA ILE A 181 8.11 2.39 -8.25
C ILE A 181 6.74 2.77 -8.79
N ILE A 182 6.17 1.90 -9.62
CA ILE A 182 4.80 2.01 -10.12
C ILE A 182 3.96 0.94 -9.43
N CYS A 183 2.89 1.33 -8.75
CA CYS A 183 2.13 0.41 -7.93
C CYS A 183 0.64 0.72 -7.89
N ASN A 184 -0.14 -0.27 -7.52
CA ASN A 184 -1.53 -0.09 -7.12
C ASN A 184 -1.63 0.41 -5.66
N ASP A 185 -2.83 0.84 -5.22
CA ASP A 185 -3.16 1.06 -3.80
C ASP A 185 -3.08 -0.28 -3.05
N SER A 186 -1.88 -0.63 -2.57
CA SER A 186 -1.53 -1.91 -1.94
C SER A 186 -0.51 -1.75 -0.82
N GLY A 187 -0.17 -2.84 -0.12
CA GLY A 187 0.85 -2.84 0.92
C GLY A 187 2.23 -2.45 0.40
N LEU A 188 2.62 -2.91 -0.79
CA LEU A 188 3.92 -2.62 -1.39
C LEU A 188 4.11 -1.13 -1.74
N MET A 189 3.03 -0.38 -1.97
CA MET A 189 3.08 1.08 -2.07
C MET A 189 3.67 1.71 -0.80
N HIS A 190 3.21 1.28 0.38
CA HIS A 190 3.72 1.79 1.65
C HIS A 190 5.15 1.32 1.94
N THR A 191 5.52 0.11 1.48
CA THR A 191 6.91 -0.38 1.56
C THR A 191 7.85 0.49 0.74
N ALA A 192 7.49 0.79 -0.51
CA ALA A 192 8.27 1.67 -1.39
C ALA A 192 8.40 3.08 -0.79
N THR A 193 7.30 3.62 -0.22
CA THR A 193 7.32 4.89 0.53
C THR A 193 8.32 4.86 1.69
N ALA A 194 8.32 3.78 2.48
CA ALA A 194 9.16 3.65 3.66
C ALA A 194 10.66 3.48 3.36
N VAL A 195 11.02 3.06 2.14
CA VAL A 195 12.41 2.99 1.70
C VAL A 195 12.84 4.22 0.90
N GLY A 196 11.98 5.23 0.77
CA GLY A 196 12.30 6.54 0.18
C GLY A 196 12.44 6.54 -1.34
N VAL A 197 11.82 5.58 -2.05
CA VAL A 197 11.83 5.56 -3.51
C VAL A 197 10.65 6.37 -4.05
N PRO A 198 10.83 7.21 -5.09
CA PRO A 198 9.73 7.91 -5.76
C PRO A 198 8.66 6.96 -6.30
N ILE A 199 7.37 7.34 -6.21
CA ILE A 199 6.25 6.44 -6.49
C ILE A 199 5.25 7.08 -7.45
N THR A 200 4.75 6.28 -8.40
CA THR A 200 3.48 6.54 -9.10
C THR A 200 2.46 5.49 -8.64
N ALA A 201 1.47 5.92 -7.87
CA ALA A 201 0.42 5.06 -7.32
C ALA A 201 -0.89 5.19 -8.11
N ILE A 202 -1.49 4.06 -8.47
CA ILE A 202 -2.73 4.00 -9.27
C ILE A 202 -3.90 3.63 -8.36
N PHE A 203 -4.87 4.55 -8.24
CA PHE A 203 -6.03 4.42 -7.38
C PHE A 203 -7.31 4.21 -8.18
N GLY A 204 -7.99 3.09 -7.93
CA GLY A 204 -9.24 2.75 -8.63
C GLY A 204 -10.49 2.98 -7.80
N SER A 205 -10.92 1.94 -7.09
CA SER A 205 -12.19 1.93 -6.34
C SER A 205 -12.18 2.68 -5.03
N THR A 206 -11.03 3.07 -4.54
CA THR A 206 -10.77 3.81 -3.30
C THR A 206 -10.42 5.27 -3.61
N VAL A 207 -10.35 6.10 -2.59
CA VAL A 207 -10.06 7.55 -2.71
C VAL A 207 -9.09 8.01 -1.62
N ASN A 208 -8.40 9.11 -1.88
CA ASN A 208 -7.36 9.68 -1.01
C ASN A 208 -7.88 10.05 0.38
N GLU A 209 -9.15 10.43 0.50
CA GLU A 209 -9.80 10.81 1.75
C GLU A 209 -9.83 9.67 2.78
N PHE A 210 -9.65 8.43 2.36
CA PHE A 210 -9.52 7.31 3.30
C PHE A 210 -8.19 7.33 4.06
N GLY A 211 -7.19 8.09 3.58
CA GLY A 211 -5.91 8.33 4.24
C GLY A 211 -4.85 7.26 3.98
N PHE A 212 -5.11 6.30 3.08
CA PHE A 212 -4.13 5.29 2.66
C PHE A 212 -3.30 5.78 1.47
N ILE A 213 -2.75 6.98 1.58
CA ILE A 213 -1.88 7.58 0.58
C ILE A 213 -0.40 7.39 0.96
N PRO A 214 0.55 7.47 0.01
CA PRO A 214 1.97 7.59 0.32
C PRO A 214 2.20 8.76 1.27
N TYR A 215 3.00 8.56 2.32
CA TYR A 215 3.22 9.55 3.37
C TYR A 215 4.61 10.16 3.28
N LEU A 216 4.71 11.48 3.12
CA LEU A 216 5.96 12.25 3.04
C LEU A 216 7.00 11.59 2.09
N SER A 217 6.59 11.38 0.85
CA SER A 217 7.45 10.83 -0.21
C SER A 217 7.22 11.57 -1.52
N ASP A 218 8.20 11.54 -2.40
CA ASP A 218 8.02 11.96 -3.78
C ASP A 218 7.04 11.01 -4.46
N ASN A 219 5.84 11.48 -4.72
CA ASN A 219 4.81 10.64 -5.28
C ASN A 219 3.89 11.37 -6.24
N SER A 220 3.31 10.61 -7.15
CA SER A 220 2.10 11.00 -7.86
C SER A 220 1.01 9.95 -7.67
N ILE A 221 -0.22 10.41 -7.47
CA ILE A 221 -1.39 9.54 -7.37
C ILE A 221 -2.23 9.76 -8.62
N LEU A 222 -2.38 8.71 -9.41
CA LEU A 222 -3.21 8.71 -10.61
C LEU A 222 -4.56 8.07 -10.31
N GLU A 223 -5.61 8.85 -10.47
CA GLU A 223 -6.98 8.42 -10.22
C GLU A 223 -7.96 9.12 -11.15
N ASN A 224 -9.08 8.48 -11.45
CA ASN A 224 -10.14 9.10 -12.25
C ASN A 224 -11.19 9.73 -11.34
N ASN A 225 -11.11 11.03 -11.14
CA ASN A 225 -12.02 11.79 -10.29
C ASN A 225 -13.34 12.19 -10.97
N SER A 226 -13.48 11.96 -12.28
CA SER A 226 -14.72 12.29 -13.01
C SER A 226 -15.83 11.26 -12.79
N LEU A 227 -15.53 10.10 -12.20
CA LEU A 227 -16.48 9.01 -12.05
C LEU A 227 -17.33 9.15 -10.77
N SER A 228 -18.61 9.35 -10.94
CA SER A 228 -19.59 9.44 -9.84
C SER A 228 -19.75 8.15 -9.03
N CYS A 229 -19.33 6.99 -9.56
CA CYS A 229 -19.37 5.72 -8.84
C CYS A 229 -18.25 5.56 -7.80
N ARG A 230 -17.21 6.43 -7.81
CA ARG A 230 -16.12 6.40 -6.83
C ARG A 230 -16.49 7.17 -5.55
N PRO A 231 -16.01 6.70 -4.38
CA PRO A 231 -15.52 5.34 -4.14
C PRO A 231 -16.67 4.32 -4.15
N CYS A 232 -16.47 3.15 -4.74
CA CYS A 232 -17.46 2.07 -4.66
C CYS A 232 -17.23 1.12 -3.48
N SER A 233 -16.12 1.28 -2.77
CA SER A 233 -15.77 0.56 -1.55
C SER A 233 -14.74 1.35 -0.75
N HIS A 234 -14.71 1.13 0.57
CA HIS A 234 -13.68 1.70 1.44
C HIS A 234 -12.41 0.82 1.52
N ILE A 235 -12.44 -0.41 0.99
CA ILE A 235 -11.30 -1.34 1.01
C ILE A 235 -11.00 -1.97 -0.36
N GLY A 236 -11.95 -1.98 -1.28
CA GLY A 236 -11.91 -2.69 -2.56
C GLY A 236 -12.97 -3.79 -2.66
N ARG A 237 -13.14 -4.37 -3.86
CA ARG A 237 -14.09 -5.45 -4.18
C ARG A 237 -13.45 -6.49 -5.09
N SER A 238 -14.03 -7.70 -5.12
CA SER A 238 -13.64 -8.79 -6.02
C SER A 238 -14.04 -8.56 -7.48
N SER A 239 -15.00 -7.64 -7.73
CA SER A 239 -15.45 -7.26 -9.06
C SER A 239 -15.97 -5.83 -9.09
N CYS A 240 -16.01 -5.21 -10.27
CA CYS A 240 -16.62 -3.89 -10.45
C CYS A 240 -18.16 -4.01 -10.43
N PRO A 241 -18.86 -3.34 -9.50
CA PRO A 241 -20.32 -3.44 -9.39
C PRO A 241 -21.06 -2.98 -10.66
N LEU A 242 -20.48 -2.06 -11.42
CA LEU A 242 -21.04 -1.53 -12.66
C LEU A 242 -20.42 -2.17 -13.92
N MET A 243 -19.60 -3.20 -13.77
CA MET A 243 -18.93 -3.98 -14.82
C MET A 243 -18.05 -3.19 -15.81
N HIS A 244 -18.03 -1.87 -15.78
CA HIS A 244 -17.25 -1.05 -16.73
C HIS A 244 -15.78 -0.87 -16.36
N PHE A 245 -15.43 -0.97 -15.08
CA PHE A 245 -14.08 -0.82 -14.53
C PHE A 245 -13.30 0.42 -15.00
N LYS A 246 -14.00 1.49 -15.34
CA LYS A 246 -13.44 2.74 -15.90
C LYS A 246 -12.41 3.39 -15.00
N CYS A 247 -12.58 3.29 -13.67
CA CYS A 247 -11.65 3.87 -12.69
C CYS A 247 -10.20 3.38 -12.83
N MET A 248 -9.99 2.21 -13.45
CA MET A 248 -8.67 1.68 -13.79
C MET A 248 -8.40 1.74 -15.30
N LYS A 249 -9.39 1.38 -16.13
CA LYS A 249 -9.20 1.31 -17.59
C LYS A 249 -8.99 2.65 -18.27
N GLU A 250 -9.46 3.75 -17.69
CA GLU A 250 -9.28 5.10 -18.26
C GLU A 250 -7.95 5.75 -17.85
N ILE A 251 -7.24 5.20 -16.86
CA ILE A 251 -5.86 5.56 -16.59
C ILE A 251 -4.97 4.79 -17.59
N LYS A 252 -4.57 5.48 -18.66
CA LYS A 252 -3.86 4.84 -19.76
C LYS A 252 -2.35 4.73 -19.50
N PRO A 253 -1.66 3.72 -20.10
CA PRO A 253 -0.21 3.55 -19.97
C PRO A 253 0.59 4.81 -20.34
N ASN A 254 0.15 5.56 -21.35
CA ASN A 254 0.78 6.81 -21.74
C ASN A 254 0.75 7.84 -20.62
N THR A 255 -0.39 8.00 -19.95
CA THR A 255 -0.51 8.93 -18.81
C THR A 255 0.43 8.54 -17.67
N VAL A 256 0.50 7.23 -17.34
CA VAL A 256 1.42 6.73 -16.31
C VAL A 256 2.88 6.93 -16.73
N PHE A 257 3.21 6.64 -17.99
CA PHE A 257 4.56 6.85 -18.52
C PHE A 257 5.03 8.32 -18.42
N ASP A 258 4.16 9.25 -18.79
CA ASP A 258 4.48 10.68 -18.75
C ASP A 258 4.74 11.16 -17.31
N HIS A 259 3.95 10.65 -16.33
CA HIS A 259 4.19 10.92 -14.91
C HIS A 259 5.50 10.31 -14.42
N VAL A 260 5.77 9.05 -14.73
CA VAL A 260 7.05 8.40 -14.36
C VAL A 260 8.24 9.16 -14.93
N LYS A 261 8.14 9.60 -16.19
CA LYS A 261 9.21 10.35 -16.85
C LYS A 261 9.54 11.69 -16.16
N SER A 262 8.59 12.30 -15.48
CA SER A 262 8.85 13.56 -14.74
C SER A 262 9.71 13.37 -13.49
N PHE A 263 9.92 12.13 -13.04
CA PHE A 263 10.78 11.76 -11.90
C PHE A 263 12.15 11.21 -12.33
N LEU A 264 12.36 10.93 -13.62
CA LEU A 264 13.59 10.32 -14.16
C LEU A 264 14.49 11.36 -14.81
#